data_9ea5ebfff49afcffda21df56a8fc88e9
#
_entry.id   9ea5ebfff49afcffda21df56a8fc88e9
#
_cell.length_a   1.000
_cell.length_b   1.000
_cell.length_c   1.000
_cell.angle_alpha   90.00
_cell.angle_beta   90.00
_cell.angle_gamma   90.00
#
_symmetry.space_group_name_H-M   'P 1'
#
loop_
_entity.id
_entity.type
_entity.pdbx_description
1 polymer ?
#
loop_
_entity_poly.entity_id
_entity_poly.type
_entity_poly.pdbx_seq_one_letter_code
_entity_poly.pdbx_strand_id
1 'polypeptide(L)'
;MRVDKFTLALMNRRLVLKTIWERGAINKAEIARRTGLSLPTAIKITDELLDNRIVRSCGRQEGASGKRPEMYEFAGDCYYSVGIDFAPTVLRALVMDLNGMPVAKAKRPIPVPEDADAVIQTAAELIDQLLRESGIPLHRVLGVGVGVPGILDLDQGRVLFSPNFHWEDVALLEPLGRLLLQRTSIRWPMRLENSNRAMALGEQFFGSGVGYHYFICINLGYGIGAAAIENGELCVGASGTSGELGHITVEKDGPLCTCGNNGCLEAVASGRAIAQQARNLISSGVKTRILELAGGNIERVEAKTVFAAAREQDVAALDLVRRAGEYIGIGIASYINLLDPEKIVLADGMSNESLLIGQIQKVVKIRRMRFAGRRVKLRVSNLGEYGTAIGAAAIQLKTLLRQGGLSLTKEQEEAV
;
A
#
# COMPACT_ATOMS: atom_id res chain seq x y z
N MET A 1 15.07 -9.45 32.11
CA MET A 1 15.96 -8.60 31.30
C MET A 1 15.78 -7.15 31.78
N ARG A 2 16.83 -6.48 32.27
CA ARG A 2 16.71 -5.04 32.64
C ARG A 2 16.62 -4.23 31.35
N VAL A 3 15.50 -3.57 31.14
CA VAL A 3 15.35 -2.59 30.07
C VAL A 3 16.22 -1.39 30.42
N ASP A 4 17.15 -1.01 29.54
CA ASP A 4 18.00 0.16 29.78
C ASP A 4 17.16 1.46 29.73
N LYS A 5 17.70 2.54 30.32
CA LYS A 5 17.01 3.82 30.45
C LYS A 5 16.65 4.44 29.09
N PHE A 6 17.46 4.22 28.05
CA PHE A 6 17.23 4.73 26.70
C PHE A 6 16.05 4.01 26.03
N THR A 7 16.03 2.68 26.08
CA THR A 7 14.94 1.85 25.55
C THR A 7 13.62 2.19 26.22
N LEU A 8 13.60 2.40 27.55
CA LEU A 8 12.38 2.81 28.25
C LEU A 8 11.89 4.19 27.82
N ALA A 9 12.79 5.16 27.66
CA ALA A 9 12.45 6.49 27.20
C ALA A 9 11.83 6.46 25.79
N LEU A 10 12.41 5.67 24.89
CA LEU A 10 11.90 5.46 23.54
C LEU A 10 10.52 4.80 23.55
N MET A 11 10.30 3.77 24.37
CA MET A 11 8.99 3.12 24.52
C MET A 11 7.91 4.11 25.00
N ASN A 12 8.24 4.93 26.00
CA ASN A 12 7.33 5.94 26.52
C ASN A 12 6.98 6.99 25.46
N ARG A 13 7.96 7.45 24.70
CA ARG A 13 7.77 8.44 23.63
C ARG A 13 6.89 7.88 22.52
N ARG A 14 7.11 6.63 22.09
CA ARG A 14 6.26 5.91 21.14
C ARG A 14 4.81 5.83 21.63
N LEU A 15 4.62 5.47 22.90
CA LEU A 15 3.29 5.31 23.49
C LEU A 15 2.52 6.62 23.53
N VAL A 16 3.18 7.72 23.91
CA VAL A 16 2.58 9.07 23.93
C VAL A 16 2.20 9.51 22.50
N LEU A 17 3.14 9.45 21.55
CA LEU A 17 2.87 9.86 20.17
C LEU A 17 1.77 9.04 19.51
N LYS A 18 1.80 7.72 19.68
CA LYS A 18 0.75 6.82 19.18
C LYS A 18 -0.60 7.17 19.78
N THR A 19 -0.66 7.45 21.09
CA THR A 19 -1.91 7.83 21.77
C THR A 19 -2.49 9.13 21.22
N ILE A 20 -1.65 10.15 20.97
CA ILE A 20 -2.08 11.41 20.36
C ILE A 20 -2.57 11.18 18.94
N TRP A 21 -1.82 10.42 18.14
CA TRP A 21 -2.17 10.13 16.75
C TRP A 21 -3.50 9.37 16.60
N GLU A 22 -3.74 8.35 17.43
CA GLU A 22 -4.96 7.53 17.37
C GLU A 22 -6.21 8.26 17.90
N ARG A 23 -6.05 9.22 18.82
CA ARG A 23 -7.19 9.85 19.50
C ARG A 23 -7.55 11.22 18.91
N GLY A 24 -6.65 11.83 18.16
CA GLY A 24 -6.81 13.22 17.76
C GLY A 24 -6.63 14.16 18.98
N ALA A 25 -7.47 15.19 19.11
CA ALA A 25 -7.36 16.17 20.17
C ALA A 25 -7.46 15.56 21.59
N ILE A 26 -6.38 15.71 22.38
CA ILE A 26 -6.25 15.10 23.71
C ILE A 26 -5.44 16.03 24.64
N ASN A 27 -5.71 16.07 25.94
CA ASN A 27 -4.93 16.83 26.89
C ASN A 27 -3.86 15.98 27.60
N LYS A 28 -2.85 16.64 28.20
CA LYS A 28 -1.70 15.97 28.85
C LYS A 28 -2.10 15.03 30.00
N ALA A 29 -3.15 15.37 30.77
CA ALA A 29 -3.64 14.52 31.84
C ALA A 29 -4.27 13.23 31.31
N GLU A 30 -5.04 13.33 30.23
CA GLU A 30 -5.64 12.16 29.58
C GLU A 30 -4.58 11.29 28.89
N ILE A 31 -3.53 11.90 28.30
CA ILE A 31 -2.38 11.16 27.79
C ILE A 31 -1.74 10.34 28.91
N ALA A 32 -1.44 10.97 30.07
CA ALA A 32 -0.87 10.28 31.21
C ALA A 32 -1.74 9.11 31.68
N ARG A 33 -3.06 9.33 31.79
CA ARG A 33 -4.02 8.30 32.21
C ARG A 33 -4.07 7.11 31.26
N ARG A 34 -4.06 7.36 29.93
CA ARG A 34 -4.15 6.29 28.91
C ARG A 34 -2.87 5.52 28.74
N THR A 35 -1.74 6.20 28.87
CA THR A 35 -0.42 5.58 28.72
C THR A 35 0.07 4.88 29.99
N GLY A 36 -0.55 5.15 31.15
CA GLY A 36 -0.09 4.69 32.46
C GLY A 36 1.20 5.39 32.92
N LEU A 37 1.63 6.46 32.23
CA LEU A 37 2.82 7.23 32.60
C LEU A 37 2.49 8.26 33.69
N SER A 38 3.50 8.66 34.46
CA SER A 38 3.34 9.78 35.38
C SER A 38 3.04 11.07 34.61
N LEU A 39 2.23 11.96 35.20
CA LEU A 39 1.88 13.25 34.57
C LEU A 39 3.12 14.07 34.18
N PRO A 40 4.18 14.19 35.01
CA PRO A 40 5.40 14.88 34.62
C PRO A 40 6.08 14.27 33.40
N THR A 41 6.08 12.93 33.26
CA THR A 41 6.64 12.22 32.10
C THR A 41 5.84 12.51 30.85
N ALA A 42 4.51 12.42 30.92
CA ALA A 42 3.63 12.74 29.79
C ALA A 42 3.76 14.20 29.34
N ILE A 43 3.85 15.14 30.31
CA ILE A 43 4.10 16.57 30.01
C ILE A 43 5.41 16.73 29.26
N LYS A 44 6.53 16.23 29.80
CA LYS A 44 7.86 16.35 29.19
C LYS A 44 7.89 15.84 27.74
N ILE A 45 7.36 14.63 27.51
CA ILE A 45 7.33 14.03 26.17
C ILE A 45 6.43 14.84 25.21
N THR A 46 5.26 15.32 25.69
CA THR A 46 4.38 16.15 24.85
C THR A 46 5.04 17.47 24.48
N ASP A 47 5.78 18.11 25.39
CA ASP A 47 6.51 19.35 25.12
C ASP A 47 7.63 19.12 24.11
N GLU A 48 8.41 18.03 24.23
CA GLU A 48 9.40 17.64 23.21
C GLU A 48 8.79 17.41 21.81
N LEU A 49 7.58 16.85 21.76
CA LEU A 49 6.86 16.64 20.48
C LEU A 49 6.30 17.96 19.92
N LEU A 50 5.93 18.92 20.76
CA LEU A 50 5.54 20.28 20.37
C LEU A 50 6.72 21.04 19.78
N ASP A 51 7.89 21.03 20.45
CA ASP A 51 9.11 21.69 20.00
C ASP A 51 9.54 21.20 18.59
N ASN A 52 9.37 19.91 18.34
CA ASN A 52 9.63 19.28 17.03
C ASN A 52 8.47 19.42 16.03
N ARG A 53 7.41 20.16 16.35
CA ARG A 53 6.23 20.38 15.49
C ARG A 53 5.54 19.10 15.00
N ILE A 54 5.72 17.99 15.73
CA ILE A 54 5.02 16.72 15.46
C ILE A 54 3.60 16.75 16.07
N VAL A 55 3.47 17.52 17.13
CA VAL A 55 2.21 17.79 17.83
C VAL A 55 2.02 19.30 17.87
N ARG A 56 0.78 19.74 17.83
CA ARG A 56 0.42 21.16 18.00
C ARG A 56 -0.71 21.32 19.02
N SER A 57 -0.81 22.49 19.61
CA SER A 57 -1.99 22.89 20.38
C SER A 57 -3.16 23.16 19.44
N CYS A 58 -4.33 22.60 19.75
CA CYS A 58 -5.56 22.80 18.96
C CYS A 58 -6.65 23.52 19.78
N GLY A 59 -6.27 24.27 20.81
CA GLY A 59 -7.17 25.06 21.62
C GLY A 59 -7.46 24.46 22.99
N ARG A 60 -8.58 24.86 23.61
CA ARG A 60 -8.98 24.40 24.92
C ARG A 60 -10.28 23.60 24.87
N GLN A 61 -10.40 22.61 25.75
CA GLN A 61 -11.58 21.74 25.80
C GLN A 61 -12.87 22.56 26.01
N GLU A 62 -13.89 22.33 25.19
CA GLU A 62 -15.20 22.97 25.34
C GLU A 62 -16.02 22.31 26.45
N GLY A 63 -16.91 23.08 27.12
CA GLY A 63 -17.96 22.54 27.97
C GLY A 63 -17.63 22.24 29.44
N ALA A 64 -16.40 22.42 29.92
CA ALA A 64 -16.07 22.18 31.33
C ALA A 64 -16.17 23.46 32.17
N SER A 65 -16.85 23.40 33.33
CA SER A 65 -16.76 24.45 34.38
C SER A 65 -15.42 24.33 35.09
N GLY A 66 -14.57 25.39 35.04
CA GLY A 66 -13.25 25.44 35.66
C GLY A 66 -12.12 25.75 34.67
N LYS A 67 -10.86 25.52 35.10
CA LYS A 67 -9.68 25.75 34.26
C LYS A 67 -9.68 24.74 33.10
N ARG A 68 -9.99 25.21 31.88
CA ARG A 68 -10.07 24.39 30.68
C ARG A 68 -8.70 23.89 30.27
N PRO A 69 -8.44 22.56 30.19
CA PRO A 69 -7.16 22.04 29.76
C PRO A 69 -6.91 22.36 28.29
N GLU A 70 -5.66 22.60 27.97
CA GLU A 70 -5.18 22.75 26.60
C GLU A 70 -5.17 21.38 25.91
N MET A 71 -5.61 21.36 24.65
CA MET A 71 -5.73 20.16 23.84
C MET A 71 -4.59 20.12 22.79
N TYR A 72 -4.11 18.94 22.50
CA TYR A 72 -3.01 18.68 21.60
C TYR A 72 -3.43 17.65 20.56
N GLU A 73 -2.98 17.82 19.34
CA GLU A 73 -3.23 16.89 18.23
C GLU A 73 -1.97 16.64 17.41
N PHE A 74 -1.95 15.56 16.66
CA PHE A 74 -0.89 15.28 15.70
C PHE A 74 -0.87 16.33 14.58
N ALA A 75 0.27 16.94 14.34
CA ALA A 75 0.46 17.99 13.34
C ALA A 75 0.90 17.39 11.99
N GLY A 76 0.07 16.54 11.41
CA GLY A 76 0.42 15.76 10.22
C GLY A 76 0.68 16.60 8.96
N ASP A 77 0.21 17.85 8.92
CA ASP A 77 0.44 18.82 7.83
C ASP A 77 1.78 19.55 7.92
N CYS A 78 2.58 19.32 8.97
CA CYS A 78 3.89 19.94 9.13
C CYS A 78 5.01 19.24 8.38
N TYR A 79 4.82 17.97 8.01
CA TYR A 79 5.82 17.14 7.33
C TYR A 79 5.17 16.38 6.16
N TYR A 80 6.02 15.98 5.22
CA TYR A 80 5.61 15.30 4.01
C TYR A 80 6.37 13.99 3.82
N SER A 81 5.80 13.12 3.04
CA SER A 81 6.45 11.89 2.56
C SER A 81 6.23 11.71 1.06
N VAL A 82 7.22 11.13 0.41
CA VAL A 82 7.12 10.74 -1.00
C VAL A 82 6.87 9.24 -1.07
N GLY A 83 5.92 8.83 -1.90
CA GLY A 83 5.70 7.43 -2.23
C GLY A 83 5.75 7.21 -3.72
N ILE A 84 6.44 6.15 -4.14
CA ILE A 84 6.46 5.72 -5.53
C ILE A 84 6.11 4.25 -5.65
N ASP A 85 5.26 3.92 -6.63
CA ASP A 85 4.83 2.59 -7.01
C ASP A 85 5.44 2.24 -8.38
N PHE A 86 6.21 1.16 -8.42
CA PHE A 86 6.73 0.54 -9.62
C PHE A 86 5.72 -0.52 -10.10
N ALA A 87 4.62 -0.06 -10.74
CA ALA A 87 3.71 -1.00 -11.38
C ALA A 87 4.27 -1.44 -12.75
N PRO A 88 3.90 -2.63 -13.27
CA PRO A 88 4.57 -3.22 -14.44
C PRO A 88 4.60 -2.37 -15.72
N THR A 89 3.65 -1.45 -15.89
CA THR A 89 3.52 -0.61 -17.10
C THR A 89 3.63 0.88 -16.84
N VAL A 90 3.63 1.29 -15.55
CA VAL A 90 3.55 2.70 -15.18
C VAL A 90 4.17 2.94 -13.81
N LEU A 91 4.98 3.99 -13.67
CA LEU A 91 5.37 4.54 -12.38
C LEU A 91 4.29 5.49 -11.89
N ARG A 92 3.87 5.37 -10.62
CA ARG A 92 2.98 6.31 -9.96
C ARG A 92 3.68 6.88 -8.75
N ALA A 93 3.75 8.18 -8.64
CA ALA A 93 4.36 8.83 -7.49
C ALA A 93 3.43 9.89 -6.91
N LEU A 94 3.56 10.13 -5.62
CA LEU A 94 2.86 11.19 -4.92
C LEU A 94 3.71 11.80 -3.82
N VAL A 95 3.41 13.04 -3.50
CA VAL A 95 3.78 13.70 -2.25
C VAL A 95 2.52 13.83 -1.43
N MET A 96 2.56 13.43 -0.18
CA MET A 96 1.44 13.59 0.76
C MET A 96 1.93 14.09 2.11
N ASP A 97 1.05 14.72 2.87
CA ASP A 97 1.27 15.02 4.28
C ASP A 97 1.13 13.75 5.14
N LEU A 98 1.41 13.84 6.42
CA LEU A 98 1.33 12.69 7.32
C LEU A 98 -0.11 12.36 7.77
N ASN A 99 -1.12 13.16 7.36
CA ASN A 99 -2.53 12.81 7.47
C ASN A 99 -3.02 11.99 6.27
N GLY A 100 -2.14 11.72 5.28
CA GLY A 100 -2.48 11.00 4.08
C GLY A 100 -3.12 11.85 2.99
N MET A 101 -3.11 13.19 3.14
CA MET A 101 -3.66 14.10 2.14
C MET A 101 -2.62 14.32 1.02
N PRO A 102 -2.93 13.93 -0.23
CA PRO A 102 -2.04 14.15 -1.36
C PRO A 102 -1.89 15.65 -1.65
N VAL A 103 -0.63 16.11 -1.73
CA VAL A 103 -0.28 17.46 -2.16
C VAL A 103 -0.07 17.51 -3.67
N ALA A 104 0.61 16.49 -4.21
CA ALA A 104 0.85 16.35 -5.64
C ALA A 104 0.86 14.86 -6.02
N LYS A 105 0.44 14.55 -7.26
CA LYS A 105 0.44 13.19 -7.84
C LYS A 105 0.85 13.27 -9.29
N ALA A 106 1.66 12.31 -9.72
CA ALA A 106 2.03 12.17 -11.12
C ALA A 106 2.21 10.69 -11.47
N LYS A 107 2.08 10.38 -12.76
CA LYS A 107 2.38 9.07 -13.30
C LYS A 107 3.11 9.16 -14.63
N ARG A 108 3.95 8.17 -14.91
CA ARG A 108 4.74 8.11 -16.14
C ARG A 108 4.80 6.67 -16.64
N PRO A 109 4.55 6.40 -17.93
CA PRO A 109 4.74 5.08 -18.50
C PRO A 109 6.18 4.60 -18.31
N ILE A 110 6.38 3.29 -18.14
CA ILE A 110 7.69 2.66 -18.14
C ILE A 110 8.08 2.38 -19.58
N PRO A 111 9.22 2.90 -20.07
CA PRO A 111 9.58 2.78 -21.48
C PRO A 111 9.99 1.35 -21.84
N VAL A 112 10.87 0.75 -21.08
CA VAL A 112 11.38 -0.61 -21.24
C VAL A 112 11.50 -1.23 -19.85
N PRO A 113 10.55 -2.07 -19.43
CA PRO A 113 10.53 -2.64 -18.07
C PRO A 113 11.81 -3.41 -17.71
N GLU A 114 12.44 -4.08 -18.66
CA GLU A 114 13.66 -4.88 -18.48
C GLU A 114 14.91 -4.03 -18.23
N ASP A 115 14.91 -2.77 -18.67
CA ASP A 115 16.02 -1.83 -18.47
C ASP A 115 15.88 -1.14 -17.09
N ALA A 116 16.50 -1.75 -16.08
CA ALA A 116 16.43 -1.26 -14.72
C ALA A 116 16.97 0.18 -14.57
N ASP A 117 18.06 0.52 -15.27
CA ASP A 117 18.66 1.85 -15.19
C ASP A 117 17.74 2.91 -15.79
N ALA A 118 17.11 2.64 -16.93
CA ALA A 118 16.13 3.54 -17.53
C ALA A 118 14.87 3.72 -16.64
N VAL A 119 14.40 2.66 -16.00
CA VAL A 119 13.26 2.72 -15.07
C VAL A 119 13.61 3.53 -13.83
N ILE A 120 14.78 3.31 -13.23
CA ILE A 120 15.27 4.04 -12.04
C ILE A 120 15.47 5.53 -12.38
N GLN A 121 16.06 5.83 -13.54
CA GLN A 121 16.21 7.19 -14.03
C GLN A 121 14.84 7.89 -14.18
N THR A 122 13.88 7.20 -14.80
CA THR A 122 12.50 7.71 -14.97
C THR A 122 11.82 7.97 -13.62
N ALA A 123 12.05 7.09 -12.64
CA ALA A 123 11.53 7.24 -11.28
C ALA A 123 12.12 8.47 -10.58
N ALA A 124 13.43 8.68 -10.68
CA ALA A 124 14.10 9.85 -10.12
C ALA A 124 13.58 11.16 -10.74
N GLU A 125 13.40 11.18 -12.06
CA GLU A 125 12.83 12.34 -12.77
C GLU A 125 11.40 12.64 -12.37
N LEU A 126 10.58 11.59 -12.20
CA LEU A 126 9.18 11.73 -11.78
C LEU A 126 9.10 12.31 -10.37
N ILE A 127 9.91 11.82 -9.43
CA ILE A 127 9.95 12.31 -8.04
C ILE A 127 10.45 13.77 -8.01
N ASP A 128 11.52 14.10 -8.72
CA ASP A 128 12.07 15.45 -8.77
C ASP A 128 11.07 16.45 -9.38
N GLN A 129 10.41 16.10 -10.48
CA GLN A 129 9.34 16.90 -11.06
C GLN A 129 8.22 17.14 -10.02
N LEU A 130 7.77 16.07 -9.36
CA LEU A 130 6.69 16.13 -8.40
C LEU A 130 7.02 17.03 -7.19
N LEU A 131 8.26 16.94 -6.68
CA LEU A 131 8.74 17.79 -5.58
C LEU A 131 8.76 19.27 -5.97
N ARG A 132 9.24 19.59 -7.17
CA ARG A 132 9.22 20.98 -7.68
C ARG A 132 7.80 21.51 -7.87
N GLU A 133 6.90 20.73 -8.46
CA GLU A 133 5.51 21.12 -8.70
C GLU A 133 4.69 21.24 -7.42
N SER A 134 5.03 20.49 -6.38
CA SER A 134 4.32 20.54 -5.11
C SER A 134 4.53 21.84 -4.32
N GLY A 135 5.63 22.53 -4.56
CA GLY A 135 6.00 23.78 -3.85
C GLY A 135 6.29 23.60 -2.36
N ILE A 136 6.39 22.36 -1.85
CA ILE A 136 6.67 22.10 -0.43
C ILE A 136 8.12 22.38 -0.08
N PRO A 137 8.42 22.78 1.18
CA PRO A 137 9.78 22.89 1.66
C PRO A 137 10.43 21.51 1.71
N LEU A 138 11.51 21.30 0.93
CA LEU A 138 12.16 19.99 0.80
C LEU A 138 12.72 19.46 2.12
N HIS A 139 13.14 20.33 3.05
CA HIS A 139 13.61 19.96 4.39
C HIS A 139 12.50 19.37 5.28
N ARG A 140 11.21 19.53 4.91
CA ARG A 140 10.07 18.91 5.60
C ARG A 140 9.68 17.55 5.04
N VAL A 141 10.38 17.05 4.02
CA VAL A 141 10.18 15.70 3.48
C VAL A 141 10.93 14.71 4.36
N LEU A 142 10.22 13.79 5.01
CA LEU A 142 10.78 12.80 5.93
C LEU A 142 11.53 11.68 5.20
N GLY A 143 11.19 11.44 3.93
CA GLY A 143 11.84 10.40 3.14
C GLY A 143 10.99 9.92 1.98
N VAL A 144 11.54 8.93 1.27
CA VAL A 144 10.93 8.31 0.09
C VAL A 144 10.64 6.84 0.38
N GLY A 145 9.40 6.43 0.19
CA GLY A 145 9.00 5.02 0.19
C GLY A 145 8.84 4.51 -1.23
N VAL A 146 9.32 3.31 -1.47
CA VAL A 146 9.32 2.66 -2.79
C VAL A 146 8.57 1.34 -2.70
N GLY A 147 7.47 1.21 -3.45
CA GLY A 147 6.74 -0.03 -3.63
C GLY A 147 7.13 -0.69 -4.95
N VAL A 148 7.58 -1.95 -4.92
CA VAL A 148 7.94 -2.69 -6.13
C VAL A 148 7.46 -4.15 -6.04
N PRO A 149 6.95 -4.76 -7.11
CA PRO A 149 6.53 -6.17 -7.08
C PRO A 149 7.74 -7.09 -7.14
N GLY A 150 7.69 -8.19 -6.39
CA GLY A 150 8.73 -9.22 -6.39
C GLY A 150 9.27 -9.57 -5.02
N ILE A 151 10.35 -10.34 -5.01
CA ILE A 151 11.11 -10.74 -3.81
C ILE A 151 12.22 -9.72 -3.60
N LEU A 152 12.32 -9.19 -2.38
CA LEU A 152 13.14 -8.04 -2.04
C LEU A 152 14.13 -8.36 -0.92
N ASP A 153 15.33 -7.78 -1.01
CA ASP A 153 16.20 -7.57 0.13
C ASP A 153 15.98 -6.13 0.64
N LEU A 154 15.23 -6.03 1.72
CA LEU A 154 14.86 -4.72 2.30
C LEU A 154 16.04 -4.03 2.96
N ASP A 155 17.01 -4.78 3.50
CA ASP A 155 18.18 -4.25 4.20
C ASP A 155 19.18 -3.65 3.20
N GLN A 156 19.40 -4.32 2.07
CA GLN A 156 20.27 -3.84 0.99
C GLN A 156 19.56 -2.94 -0.03
N GLY A 157 18.24 -2.82 0.03
CA GLY A 157 17.47 -1.99 -0.90
C GLY A 157 17.51 -2.53 -2.34
N ARG A 158 17.45 -3.85 -2.50
CA ARG A 158 17.58 -4.58 -3.79
C ARG A 158 16.32 -5.35 -4.13
N VAL A 159 16.08 -5.51 -5.43
CA VAL A 159 15.10 -6.43 -5.97
C VAL A 159 15.82 -7.73 -6.32
N LEU A 160 15.59 -8.79 -5.52
CA LEU A 160 16.21 -10.08 -5.76
C LEU A 160 15.61 -10.78 -6.97
N PHE A 161 14.29 -10.69 -7.13
CA PHE A 161 13.59 -11.25 -8.28
C PHE A 161 12.26 -10.53 -8.51
N SER A 162 12.04 -10.05 -9.75
CA SER A 162 10.75 -9.48 -10.17
C SER A 162 10.41 -9.97 -11.58
N PRO A 163 9.49 -10.95 -11.70
CA PRO A 163 9.11 -11.49 -13.01
C PRO A 163 8.41 -10.46 -13.92
N ASN A 164 7.77 -9.46 -13.33
CA ASN A 164 7.08 -8.41 -14.07
C ASN A 164 8.03 -7.44 -14.81
N PHE A 165 9.26 -7.32 -14.30
CA PHE A 165 10.32 -6.47 -14.85
C PHE A 165 11.45 -7.28 -15.50
N HIS A 166 11.44 -8.62 -15.37
CA HIS A 166 12.56 -9.49 -15.69
C HIS A 166 13.85 -9.09 -14.95
N TRP A 167 13.71 -8.61 -13.71
CA TRP A 167 14.85 -8.21 -12.89
C TRP A 167 15.34 -9.35 -12.01
N GLU A 168 16.65 -9.51 -11.97
CA GLU A 168 17.37 -10.42 -11.06
C GLU A 168 18.50 -9.65 -10.40
N ASP A 169 18.51 -9.64 -9.05
CA ASP A 169 19.52 -9.00 -8.20
C ASP A 169 19.82 -7.52 -8.57
N VAL A 170 18.77 -6.72 -8.79
CA VAL A 170 18.89 -5.31 -9.16
C VAL A 170 19.01 -4.42 -7.93
N ALA A 171 20.09 -3.63 -7.82
CA ALA A 171 20.20 -2.57 -6.85
C ALA A 171 19.19 -1.47 -7.20
N LEU A 172 18.32 -1.08 -6.26
CA LEU A 172 17.26 -0.10 -6.52
C LEU A 172 17.43 1.18 -5.71
N LEU A 173 17.52 1.08 -4.39
CA LEU A 173 17.51 2.27 -3.53
C LEU A 173 18.78 3.13 -3.65
N GLU A 174 19.95 2.51 -3.79
CA GLU A 174 21.20 3.24 -3.87
C GLU A 174 21.30 4.10 -5.15
N PRO A 175 21.08 3.56 -6.39
CA PRO A 175 21.09 4.37 -7.60
C PRO A 175 19.99 5.45 -7.59
N LEU A 176 18.78 5.12 -7.15
CA LEU A 176 17.69 6.10 -7.05
C LEU A 176 18.03 7.23 -6.09
N GLY A 177 18.59 6.91 -4.91
CA GLY A 177 19.01 7.90 -3.93
C GLY A 177 20.13 8.80 -4.42
N ARG A 178 21.10 8.28 -5.18
CA ARG A 178 22.18 9.05 -5.81
C ARG A 178 21.62 10.03 -6.85
N LEU A 179 20.71 9.60 -7.70
CA LEU A 179 20.08 10.45 -8.71
C LEU A 179 19.25 11.57 -8.06
N LEU A 180 18.51 11.27 -6.99
CA LEU A 180 17.75 12.28 -6.25
C LEU A 180 18.68 13.28 -5.56
N LEU A 181 19.77 12.83 -4.94
CA LEU A 181 20.77 13.71 -4.33
C LEU A 181 21.38 14.69 -5.36
N GLN A 182 21.71 14.20 -6.56
CA GLN A 182 22.23 15.05 -7.65
C GLN A 182 21.23 16.13 -8.09
N ARG A 183 19.93 15.84 -8.08
CA ARG A 183 18.87 16.74 -8.53
C ARG A 183 18.41 17.74 -7.48
N THR A 184 18.43 17.36 -6.21
CA THR A 184 17.81 18.12 -5.11
C THR A 184 18.81 18.60 -4.06
N SER A 185 20.06 18.10 -4.08
CA SER A 185 21.09 18.33 -3.07
C SER A 185 20.72 17.82 -1.67
N ILE A 186 19.67 16.99 -1.54
CA ILE A 186 19.21 16.46 -0.26
C ILE A 186 19.28 14.93 -0.29
N ARG A 187 19.81 14.35 0.78
CA ARG A 187 19.83 12.91 1.01
C ARG A 187 18.66 12.53 1.93
N TRP A 188 17.60 11.95 1.39
CA TRP A 188 16.50 11.44 2.18
C TRP A 188 16.69 9.98 2.60
N PRO A 189 16.16 9.60 3.78
CA PRO A 189 15.94 8.18 4.10
C PRO A 189 15.03 7.54 3.06
N MET A 190 15.44 6.39 2.55
CA MET A 190 14.64 5.64 1.58
C MET A 190 14.25 4.28 2.15
N ARG A 191 13.07 3.80 1.83
CA ARG A 191 12.55 2.51 2.28
C ARG A 191 11.92 1.76 1.12
N LEU A 192 12.30 0.50 0.98
CA LEU A 192 11.75 -0.42 0.00
C LEU A 192 10.69 -1.31 0.64
N GLU A 193 9.62 -1.59 -0.08
CA GLU A 193 8.60 -2.55 0.34
C GLU A 193 7.97 -3.24 -0.89
N ASN A 194 7.47 -4.47 -0.69
CA ASN A 194 6.70 -5.15 -1.71
C ASN A 194 5.39 -4.39 -1.99
N SER A 195 4.98 -4.25 -3.26
CA SER A 195 3.80 -3.48 -3.67
C SER A 195 2.52 -3.87 -2.94
N ASN A 196 2.27 -5.17 -2.73
CA ASN A 196 1.08 -5.64 -2.02
C ASN A 196 1.14 -5.26 -0.54
N ARG A 197 2.31 -5.35 0.09
CA ARG A 197 2.52 -4.95 1.48
C ARG A 197 2.45 -3.43 1.64
N ALA A 198 3.02 -2.68 0.71
CA ALA A 198 2.86 -1.23 0.68
C ALA A 198 1.38 -0.84 0.59
N MET A 199 0.62 -1.46 -0.33
CA MET A 199 -0.82 -1.22 -0.45
C MET A 199 -1.57 -1.53 0.85
N ALA A 200 -1.25 -2.65 1.53
CA ALA A 200 -1.85 -2.98 2.83
C ALA A 200 -1.54 -1.95 3.91
N LEU A 201 -0.33 -1.35 3.92
CA LEU A 201 -0.01 -0.22 4.79
C LEU A 201 -0.85 1.01 4.46
N GLY A 202 -1.06 1.32 3.17
CA GLY A 202 -1.96 2.39 2.76
C GLY A 202 -3.37 2.20 3.31
N GLU A 203 -3.90 0.99 3.19
CA GLU A 203 -5.22 0.62 3.72
C GLU A 203 -5.27 0.70 5.25
N GLN A 204 -4.21 0.33 5.94
CA GLN A 204 -4.10 0.40 7.40
C GLN A 204 -4.16 1.83 7.92
N PHE A 205 -3.44 2.75 7.29
CA PHE A 205 -3.29 4.12 7.78
C PHE A 205 -4.38 5.05 7.27
N PHE A 206 -4.82 4.90 6.01
CA PHE A 206 -5.65 5.90 5.33
C PHE A 206 -6.85 5.31 4.58
N GLY A 207 -6.98 4.00 4.53
CA GLY A 207 -7.99 3.33 3.73
C GLY A 207 -9.02 2.54 4.53
N SER A 208 -9.53 1.53 3.89
CA SER A 208 -10.58 0.66 4.42
C SER A 208 -10.12 -0.24 5.57
N GLY A 209 -8.81 -0.35 5.82
CA GLY A 209 -8.21 -1.12 6.93
C GLY A 209 -8.15 -0.38 8.26
N VAL A 210 -8.43 0.93 8.29
CA VAL A 210 -8.39 1.74 9.52
C VAL A 210 -9.31 1.16 10.59
N GLY A 211 -8.76 0.98 11.81
CA GLY A 211 -9.50 0.49 12.98
C GLY A 211 -9.69 -1.02 13.05
N TYR A 212 -9.12 -1.79 12.11
CA TYR A 212 -9.12 -3.26 12.16
C TYR A 212 -7.77 -3.78 12.66
N HIS A 213 -7.81 -4.76 13.56
CA HIS A 213 -6.60 -5.38 14.10
C HIS A 213 -6.06 -6.46 13.17
N TYR A 214 -6.95 -7.19 12.48
CA TYR A 214 -6.57 -8.23 11.54
C TYR A 214 -7.35 -8.09 10.23
N PHE A 215 -6.68 -7.68 9.18
CA PHE A 215 -7.28 -7.63 7.84
C PHE A 215 -6.30 -8.07 6.77
N ILE A 216 -6.86 -8.45 5.62
CA ILE A 216 -6.10 -8.85 4.43
C ILE A 216 -6.44 -7.87 3.31
N CYS A 217 -5.42 -7.28 2.70
CA CYS A 217 -5.53 -6.51 1.46
C CYS A 217 -5.21 -7.44 0.29
N ILE A 218 -6.10 -7.49 -0.70
CA ILE A 218 -5.93 -8.29 -1.91
C ILE A 218 -5.89 -7.34 -3.09
N ASN A 219 -4.77 -7.38 -3.80
CA ASN A 219 -4.56 -6.64 -5.03
C ASN A 219 -5.17 -7.41 -6.20
N LEU A 220 -6.13 -6.79 -6.91
CA LEU A 220 -6.77 -7.31 -8.12
C LEU A 220 -6.44 -6.37 -9.29
N GLY A 221 -5.27 -6.54 -9.87
CA GLY A 221 -4.73 -5.69 -10.92
C GLY A 221 -4.17 -6.48 -12.10
N TYR A 222 -3.03 -6.03 -12.61
CA TYR A 222 -2.26 -6.75 -13.65
C TYR A 222 -1.93 -8.17 -13.21
N GLY A 223 -1.48 -8.35 -11.96
CA GLY A 223 -1.35 -9.61 -11.24
C GLY A 223 -2.38 -9.73 -10.12
N ILE A 224 -2.27 -10.79 -9.31
CA ILE A 224 -3.02 -10.99 -8.07
C ILE A 224 -2.05 -11.24 -6.93
N GLY A 225 -2.14 -10.42 -5.90
CA GLY A 225 -1.33 -10.57 -4.68
C GLY A 225 -2.14 -10.27 -3.43
N ALA A 226 -1.59 -10.59 -2.28
CA ALA A 226 -2.20 -10.25 -1.01
C ALA A 226 -1.14 -9.86 0.04
N ALA A 227 -1.57 -9.12 1.04
CA ALA A 227 -0.80 -8.89 2.26
C ALA A 227 -1.74 -8.83 3.46
N ALA A 228 -1.32 -9.37 4.58
CA ALA A 228 -2.06 -9.35 5.83
C ALA A 228 -1.44 -8.36 6.82
N ILE A 229 -2.30 -7.65 7.54
CA ILE A 229 -1.95 -6.85 8.72
C ILE A 229 -2.56 -7.54 9.93
N GLU A 230 -1.75 -7.85 10.92
CA GLU A 230 -2.18 -8.39 12.20
C GLU A 230 -1.61 -7.54 13.35
N ASN A 231 -2.47 -7.08 14.24
CA ASN A 231 -2.10 -6.22 15.37
C ASN A 231 -1.30 -4.96 14.97
N GLY A 232 -1.59 -4.41 13.78
CA GLY A 232 -0.93 -3.23 13.25
C GLY A 232 0.41 -3.50 12.56
N GLU A 233 0.82 -4.77 12.42
CA GLU A 233 2.06 -5.17 11.78
C GLU A 233 1.81 -6.02 10.53
N LEU A 234 2.68 -5.88 9.53
CA LEU A 234 2.67 -6.73 8.34
C LEU A 234 3.05 -8.17 8.70
N CYS A 235 2.25 -9.11 8.23
CA CYS A 235 2.60 -10.53 8.27
C CYS A 235 3.57 -10.83 7.12
N VAL A 236 4.87 -10.85 7.40
CA VAL A 236 5.89 -11.02 6.36
C VAL A 236 6.30 -12.48 6.12
N GLY A 237 6.00 -13.37 7.07
CA GLY A 237 6.47 -14.76 7.02
C GLY A 237 7.96 -14.92 7.33
N ALA A 238 8.44 -16.15 7.42
CA ALA A 238 9.81 -16.47 7.81
C ALA A 238 10.86 -16.02 6.77
N SER A 239 10.50 -16.06 5.48
CA SER A 239 11.37 -15.69 4.36
C SER A 239 10.96 -14.38 3.67
N GLY A 240 10.02 -13.61 4.25
CA GLY A 240 9.53 -12.38 3.65
C GLY A 240 8.57 -12.58 2.46
N THR A 241 8.05 -13.80 2.24
CA THR A 241 7.21 -14.14 1.07
C THR A 241 5.77 -14.52 1.48
N SER A 242 5.29 -14.10 2.64
CA SER A 242 3.91 -14.33 3.04
C SER A 242 2.93 -13.56 2.16
N GLY A 243 1.76 -14.13 1.92
CA GLY A 243 0.70 -13.44 1.19
C GLY A 243 0.61 -13.77 -0.31
N GLU A 244 1.32 -14.79 -0.78
CA GLU A 244 1.38 -15.21 -2.19
C GLU A 244 0.06 -15.89 -2.66
N LEU A 245 -1.09 -15.23 -2.42
CA LEU A 245 -2.42 -15.69 -2.82
C LEU A 245 -2.51 -15.97 -4.32
N GLY A 246 -1.87 -15.15 -5.13
CA GLY A 246 -1.88 -15.31 -6.59
C GLY A 246 -1.26 -16.63 -7.06
N HIS A 247 -0.41 -17.26 -6.24
CA HIS A 247 0.29 -18.47 -6.60
C HIS A 247 -0.28 -19.76 -5.99
N ILE A 248 -1.43 -19.70 -5.31
CA ILE A 248 -2.16 -20.93 -4.96
C ILE A 248 -2.72 -21.57 -6.24
N THR A 249 -2.62 -22.90 -6.35
CA THR A 249 -3.21 -23.64 -7.46
C THR A 249 -4.73 -23.73 -7.29
N VAL A 250 -5.49 -23.15 -8.21
CA VAL A 250 -6.95 -23.19 -8.26
C VAL A 250 -7.49 -24.03 -9.43
N GLU A 251 -6.63 -24.37 -10.39
CA GLU A 251 -6.94 -25.20 -11.55
C GLU A 251 -5.78 -26.18 -11.80
N LYS A 252 -5.96 -27.45 -11.45
CA LYS A 252 -4.88 -28.45 -11.42
C LYS A 252 -4.09 -28.55 -12.71
N ASP A 253 -4.75 -28.55 -13.85
CA ASP A 253 -4.14 -28.66 -15.18
C ASP A 253 -4.24 -27.32 -15.95
N GLY A 254 -4.21 -26.22 -15.20
CA GLY A 254 -4.35 -24.87 -15.72
C GLY A 254 -3.07 -24.34 -16.39
N PRO A 255 -3.11 -23.07 -16.86
CA PRO A 255 -2.01 -22.47 -17.59
C PRO A 255 -0.75 -22.33 -16.73
N LEU A 256 0.42 -22.32 -17.41
CA LEU A 256 1.71 -22.06 -16.77
C LEU A 256 1.75 -20.65 -16.19
N CYS A 257 2.14 -20.55 -14.93
CA CYS A 257 2.35 -19.29 -14.23
C CYS A 257 3.80 -18.82 -14.38
N THR A 258 4.04 -17.52 -14.30
CA THR A 258 5.39 -16.93 -14.28
C THR A 258 6.24 -17.38 -13.10
N CYS A 259 5.64 -17.93 -12.01
CA CYS A 259 6.36 -18.52 -10.91
C CYS A 259 6.90 -19.95 -11.20
N GLY A 260 6.59 -20.50 -12.37
CA GLY A 260 6.98 -21.86 -12.79
C GLY A 260 5.97 -22.96 -12.45
N ASN A 261 4.90 -22.66 -11.69
CA ASN A 261 3.83 -23.62 -11.36
C ASN A 261 2.66 -23.52 -12.36
N ASN A 262 1.79 -24.52 -12.41
CA ASN A 262 0.59 -24.52 -13.26
C ASN A 262 -0.67 -24.20 -12.46
N GLY A 263 -1.63 -23.50 -13.11
CA GLY A 263 -2.97 -23.28 -12.57
C GLY A 263 -3.04 -22.36 -11.36
N CYS A 264 -2.04 -21.50 -11.17
CA CYS A 264 -2.08 -20.46 -10.15
C CYS A 264 -3.27 -19.52 -10.35
N LEU A 265 -3.84 -19.01 -9.29
CA LEU A 265 -4.93 -18.03 -9.31
C LEU A 265 -4.60 -16.83 -10.21
N GLU A 266 -3.38 -16.31 -10.15
CA GLU A 266 -2.93 -15.22 -11.01
C GLU A 266 -2.93 -15.61 -12.49
N ALA A 267 -2.48 -16.82 -12.84
CA ALA A 267 -2.41 -17.31 -14.21
C ALA A 267 -3.80 -17.51 -14.86
N VAL A 268 -4.84 -17.69 -14.04
CA VAL A 268 -6.22 -17.92 -14.55
C VAL A 268 -7.15 -16.72 -14.40
N ALA A 269 -6.92 -15.80 -13.47
CA ALA A 269 -7.90 -14.78 -13.09
C ALA A 269 -7.36 -13.35 -12.92
N SER A 270 -6.05 -13.11 -13.14
CA SER A 270 -5.50 -11.75 -13.11
C SER A 270 -5.91 -10.93 -14.35
N GLY A 271 -5.69 -9.62 -14.32
CA GLY A 271 -5.96 -8.75 -15.46
C GLY A 271 -5.18 -9.18 -16.71
N ARG A 272 -3.91 -9.60 -16.54
CA ARG A 272 -3.11 -10.19 -17.62
C ARG A 272 -3.71 -11.47 -18.16
N ALA A 273 -4.16 -12.36 -17.28
CA ALA A 273 -4.78 -13.63 -17.67
C ALA A 273 -6.10 -13.43 -18.42
N ILE A 274 -6.97 -12.52 -17.95
CA ILE A 274 -8.23 -12.16 -18.62
C ILE A 274 -7.95 -11.61 -20.01
N ALA A 275 -6.99 -10.69 -20.16
CA ALA A 275 -6.61 -10.14 -21.46
C ALA A 275 -6.09 -11.23 -22.42
N GLN A 276 -5.25 -12.14 -21.93
CA GLN A 276 -4.72 -13.24 -22.74
C GLN A 276 -5.82 -14.23 -23.19
N GLN A 277 -6.73 -14.58 -22.30
CA GLN A 277 -7.88 -15.45 -22.64
C GLN A 277 -8.77 -14.77 -23.68
N ALA A 278 -9.01 -13.45 -23.58
CA ALA A 278 -9.75 -12.70 -24.58
C ALA A 278 -9.05 -12.72 -25.96
N ARG A 279 -7.73 -12.50 -26.01
CA ARG A 279 -6.95 -12.61 -27.25
C ARG A 279 -7.08 -14.01 -27.88
N ASN A 280 -6.98 -15.06 -27.07
CA ASN A 280 -7.11 -16.44 -27.52
C ASN A 280 -8.50 -16.70 -28.13
N LEU A 281 -9.58 -16.23 -27.51
CA LEU A 281 -10.95 -16.31 -28.04
C LEU A 281 -11.09 -15.59 -29.39
N ILE A 282 -10.57 -14.38 -29.49
CA ILE A 282 -10.59 -13.59 -30.73
C ILE A 282 -9.80 -14.33 -31.83
N SER A 283 -8.63 -14.84 -31.52
CA SER A 283 -7.79 -15.60 -32.48
C SER A 283 -8.43 -16.91 -32.94
N SER A 284 -9.29 -17.51 -32.11
CA SER A 284 -10.09 -18.69 -32.48
C SER A 284 -11.33 -18.37 -33.33
N GLY A 285 -11.55 -17.10 -33.68
CA GLY A 285 -12.65 -16.66 -34.52
C GLY A 285 -13.94 -16.32 -33.77
N VAL A 286 -13.93 -16.24 -32.44
CA VAL A 286 -15.11 -15.80 -31.66
C VAL A 286 -15.35 -14.31 -31.93
N LYS A 287 -16.56 -14.02 -32.43
CA LYS A 287 -17.01 -12.63 -32.62
C LYS A 287 -17.37 -12.01 -31.27
N THR A 288 -16.73 -10.91 -30.92
CA THR A 288 -16.92 -10.22 -29.66
C THR A 288 -16.65 -8.72 -29.82
N ARG A 289 -17.32 -7.90 -29.03
CA ARG A 289 -17.10 -6.45 -28.98
C ARG A 289 -15.76 -6.07 -28.35
N ILE A 290 -15.08 -7.02 -27.68
CA ILE A 290 -13.75 -6.77 -27.08
C ILE A 290 -12.78 -6.23 -28.14
N LEU A 291 -12.76 -6.84 -29.34
CA LEU A 291 -11.87 -6.41 -30.43
C LEU A 291 -12.23 -5.02 -30.96
N GLU A 292 -13.52 -4.72 -31.10
CA GLU A 292 -14.00 -3.40 -31.52
C GLU A 292 -13.55 -2.33 -30.51
N LEU A 293 -13.75 -2.56 -29.22
CA LEU A 293 -13.33 -1.67 -28.13
C LEU A 293 -11.81 -1.53 -28.00
N ALA A 294 -11.04 -2.51 -28.53
CA ALA A 294 -9.59 -2.42 -28.67
C ALA A 294 -9.15 -1.70 -29.97
N GLY A 295 -10.10 -1.10 -30.71
CA GLY A 295 -9.83 -0.43 -31.98
C GLY A 295 -9.44 -1.36 -33.11
N GLY A 296 -9.90 -2.61 -33.10
CA GLY A 296 -9.60 -3.63 -34.09
C GLY A 296 -8.19 -4.25 -33.96
N ASN A 297 -7.44 -3.88 -32.94
CA ASN A 297 -6.08 -4.38 -32.72
C ASN A 297 -6.06 -5.33 -31.51
N ILE A 298 -5.78 -6.63 -31.77
CA ILE A 298 -5.76 -7.68 -30.75
C ILE A 298 -4.68 -7.44 -29.67
N GLU A 299 -3.55 -6.83 -30.03
CA GLU A 299 -2.46 -6.54 -29.09
C GLU A 299 -2.83 -5.45 -28.07
N ARG A 300 -3.85 -4.63 -28.37
CA ARG A 300 -4.41 -3.62 -27.46
C ARG A 300 -5.50 -4.14 -26.54
N VAL A 301 -5.82 -5.44 -26.62
CA VAL A 301 -6.80 -6.05 -25.73
C VAL A 301 -6.21 -6.13 -24.33
N GLU A 302 -6.84 -5.43 -23.39
CA GLU A 302 -6.52 -5.40 -21.97
C GLU A 302 -7.74 -5.82 -21.14
N ALA A 303 -7.57 -6.11 -19.86
CA ALA A 303 -8.70 -6.43 -18.98
C ALA A 303 -9.79 -5.35 -19.01
N LYS A 304 -9.40 -4.07 -19.08
CA LYS A 304 -10.37 -2.95 -19.15
C LYS A 304 -11.29 -3.02 -20.36
N THR A 305 -10.78 -3.50 -21.52
CA THR A 305 -11.62 -3.68 -22.73
C THR A 305 -12.59 -4.86 -22.56
N VAL A 306 -12.15 -5.91 -21.88
CA VAL A 306 -13.04 -7.05 -21.55
C VAL A 306 -14.14 -6.60 -20.58
N PHE A 307 -13.82 -5.85 -19.53
CA PHE A 307 -14.83 -5.32 -18.62
C PHE A 307 -15.78 -4.33 -19.31
N ALA A 308 -15.28 -3.51 -20.24
CA ALA A 308 -16.14 -2.62 -21.03
C ALA A 308 -17.13 -3.41 -21.90
N ALA A 309 -16.68 -4.44 -22.62
CA ALA A 309 -17.53 -5.32 -23.40
C ALA A 309 -18.57 -6.07 -22.53
N ALA A 310 -18.15 -6.54 -21.34
CA ALA A 310 -19.06 -7.19 -20.40
C ALA A 310 -20.18 -6.25 -19.91
N ARG A 311 -19.90 -4.96 -19.68
CA ARG A 311 -20.93 -3.97 -19.35
C ARG A 311 -21.91 -3.76 -20.52
N GLU A 312 -21.47 -3.96 -21.75
CA GLU A 312 -22.33 -3.92 -22.96
C GLU A 312 -23.00 -5.28 -23.27
N GLN A 313 -22.99 -6.22 -22.32
CA GLN A 313 -23.63 -7.53 -22.39
C GLN A 313 -23.03 -8.47 -23.47
N ASP A 314 -21.76 -8.28 -23.83
CA ASP A 314 -21.04 -9.23 -24.69
C ASP A 314 -20.90 -10.57 -23.97
N VAL A 315 -21.39 -11.66 -24.59
CA VAL A 315 -21.48 -12.98 -23.97
C VAL A 315 -20.10 -13.55 -23.64
N ALA A 316 -19.13 -13.39 -24.56
CA ALA A 316 -17.77 -13.90 -24.34
C ALA A 316 -17.07 -13.13 -23.18
N ALA A 317 -17.22 -11.81 -23.15
CA ALA A 317 -16.69 -10.98 -22.08
C ALA A 317 -17.31 -11.29 -20.71
N LEU A 318 -18.66 -11.47 -20.67
CA LEU A 318 -19.36 -11.86 -19.45
C LEU A 318 -18.88 -13.23 -18.92
N ASP A 319 -18.63 -14.20 -19.79
CA ASP A 319 -18.13 -15.52 -19.37
C ASP A 319 -16.70 -15.40 -18.79
N LEU A 320 -15.81 -14.63 -19.43
CA LEU A 320 -14.46 -14.37 -18.91
C LEU A 320 -14.51 -13.74 -17.52
N VAL A 321 -15.32 -12.70 -17.33
CA VAL A 321 -15.47 -12.01 -16.04
C VAL A 321 -16.06 -12.94 -14.98
N ARG A 322 -17.08 -13.75 -15.34
CA ARG A 322 -17.69 -14.73 -14.43
C ARG A 322 -16.67 -15.77 -13.96
N ARG A 323 -15.89 -16.35 -14.87
CA ARG A 323 -14.86 -17.35 -14.54
C ARG A 323 -13.76 -16.74 -13.66
N ALA A 324 -13.27 -15.56 -13.99
CA ALA A 324 -12.28 -14.86 -13.15
C ALA A 324 -12.82 -14.62 -11.73
N GLY A 325 -14.06 -14.13 -11.60
CA GLY A 325 -14.70 -13.90 -10.31
C GLY A 325 -14.92 -15.20 -9.51
N GLU A 326 -15.14 -16.32 -10.20
CA GLU A 326 -15.26 -17.65 -9.56
C GLU A 326 -13.94 -18.08 -8.94
N TYR A 327 -12.83 -18.05 -9.69
CA TYR A 327 -11.51 -18.43 -9.18
C TYR A 327 -11.01 -17.49 -8.07
N ILE A 328 -11.17 -16.18 -8.23
CA ILE A 328 -10.82 -15.20 -7.18
C ILE A 328 -11.65 -15.47 -5.92
N GLY A 329 -12.94 -15.73 -6.07
CA GLY A 329 -13.82 -16.06 -4.96
C GLY A 329 -13.42 -17.34 -4.22
N ILE A 330 -12.94 -18.36 -4.94
CA ILE A 330 -12.39 -19.59 -4.35
C ILE A 330 -11.14 -19.26 -3.53
N GLY A 331 -10.18 -18.50 -4.08
CA GLY A 331 -8.97 -18.09 -3.39
C GLY A 331 -9.28 -17.31 -2.12
N ILE A 332 -10.19 -16.33 -2.19
CA ILE A 332 -10.62 -15.53 -1.03
C ILE A 332 -11.29 -16.39 0.03
N ALA A 333 -12.18 -17.32 -0.36
CA ALA A 333 -12.82 -18.23 0.57
C ALA A 333 -11.82 -19.14 1.28
N SER A 334 -10.77 -19.59 0.59
CA SER A 334 -9.67 -20.36 1.17
C SER A 334 -8.92 -19.54 2.22
N TYR A 335 -8.60 -18.29 1.93
CA TYR A 335 -7.96 -17.38 2.90
C TYR A 335 -8.84 -17.12 4.13
N ILE A 336 -10.17 -16.91 3.93
CA ILE A 336 -11.10 -16.77 5.06
C ILE A 336 -11.10 -18.03 5.92
N ASN A 337 -11.12 -19.21 5.32
CA ASN A 337 -11.16 -20.47 6.06
C ASN A 337 -9.86 -20.78 6.82
N LEU A 338 -8.72 -20.31 6.32
CA LEU A 338 -7.39 -20.52 6.91
C LEU A 338 -7.04 -19.48 7.97
N LEU A 339 -7.43 -18.22 7.77
CA LEU A 339 -6.89 -17.10 8.51
C LEU A 339 -7.93 -16.35 9.36
N ASP A 340 -9.23 -16.54 9.09
CA ASP A 340 -10.38 -15.89 9.76
C ASP A 340 -10.19 -14.38 10.05
N PRO A 341 -9.87 -13.55 9.03
CA PRO A 341 -9.64 -12.14 9.24
C PRO A 341 -10.93 -11.39 9.60
N GLU A 342 -10.83 -10.23 10.24
CA GLU A 342 -11.98 -9.35 10.49
C GLU A 342 -12.50 -8.71 9.20
N LYS A 343 -11.60 -8.48 8.22
CA LYS A 343 -11.89 -7.78 6.98
C LYS A 343 -11.01 -8.24 5.84
N ILE A 344 -11.57 -8.21 4.65
CA ILE A 344 -10.84 -8.29 3.38
C ILE A 344 -11.08 -7.00 2.60
N VAL A 345 -10.00 -6.36 2.18
CA VAL A 345 -10.01 -5.18 1.30
C VAL A 345 -9.57 -5.62 -0.09
N LEU A 346 -10.41 -5.38 -1.08
CA LEU A 346 -10.10 -5.59 -2.50
C LEU A 346 -9.60 -4.28 -3.09
N ALA A 347 -8.41 -4.29 -3.63
CA ALA A 347 -7.73 -3.08 -4.11
C ALA A 347 -7.33 -3.20 -5.58
N ASP A 348 -6.89 -2.08 -6.16
CA ASP A 348 -6.46 -1.91 -7.55
C ASP A 348 -7.59 -2.01 -8.60
N GLY A 349 -7.23 -1.91 -9.89
CA GLY A 349 -8.12 -1.58 -11.00
C GLY A 349 -9.33 -2.47 -11.18
N MET A 350 -9.17 -3.80 -11.04
CA MET A 350 -10.27 -4.75 -11.21
C MET A 350 -11.27 -4.72 -10.03
N SER A 351 -10.88 -4.20 -8.87
CA SER A 351 -11.77 -4.11 -7.70
C SER A 351 -12.93 -3.13 -7.89
N ASN A 352 -12.88 -2.26 -8.90
CA ASN A 352 -13.96 -1.32 -9.23
C ASN A 352 -15.02 -1.92 -10.19
N GLU A 353 -14.81 -3.15 -10.68
CA GLU A 353 -15.71 -3.79 -11.63
C GLU A 353 -16.84 -4.53 -10.92
N SER A 354 -18.02 -3.93 -10.90
CA SER A 354 -19.18 -4.43 -10.15
C SER A 354 -19.60 -5.86 -10.51
N LEU A 355 -19.50 -6.25 -11.80
CA LEU A 355 -19.80 -7.61 -12.26
C LEU A 355 -18.83 -8.62 -11.64
N LEU A 356 -17.52 -8.31 -11.62
CA LEU A 356 -16.51 -9.15 -11.00
C LEU A 356 -16.73 -9.26 -9.50
N ILE A 357 -16.91 -8.13 -8.82
CA ILE A 357 -17.12 -8.09 -7.37
C ILE A 357 -18.39 -8.83 -6.95
N GLY A 358 -19.48 -8.70 -7.71
CA GLY A 358 -20.71 -9.44 -7.46
C GLY A 358 -20.52 -10.96 -7.54
N GLN A 359 -19.75 -11.43 -8.53
CA GLN A 359 -19.43 -12.86 -8.67
C GLN A 359 -18.53 -13.34 -7.54
N ILE A 360 -17.47 -12.58 -7.19
CA ILE A 360 -16.59 -12.89 -6.05
C ILE A 360 -17.42 -13.05 -4.76
N GLN A 361 -18.28 -12.07 -4.45
CA GLN A 361 -19.12 -12.11 -3.25
C GLN A 361 -20.04 -13.34 -3.19
N LYS A 362 -20.64 -13.70 -4.33
CA LYS A 362 -21.47 -14.88 -4.46
C LYS A 362 -20.67 -16.16 -4.15
N VAL A 363 -19.49 -16.31 -4.73
CA VAL A 363 -18.66 -17.51 -4.56
C VAL A 363 -18.11 -17.58 -3.11
N VAL A 364 -17.62 -16.48 -2.57
CA VAL A 364 -17.16 -16.41 -1.17
C VAL A 364 -18.28 -16.83 -0.21
N LYS A 365 -19.51 -16.36 -0.42
CA LYS A 365 -20.67 -16.74 0.41
C LYS A 365 -20.94 -18.24 0.40
N ILE A 366 -20.75 -18.91 -0.74
CA ILE A 366 -21.00 -20.35 -0.92
C ILE A 366 -19.84 -21.21 -0.39
N ARG A 367 -18.58 -20.77 -0.61
CA ARG A 367 -17.37 -21.59 -0.40
C ARG A 367 -16.74 -21.42 0.99
N ARG A 368 -16.99 -20.33 1.68
CA ARG A 368 -16.53 -20.19 3.06
C ARG A 368 -17.27 -21.16 3.98
N MET A 369 -16.59 -21.67 5.01
CA MET A 369 -17.21 -22.49 6.04
C MET A 369 -18.38 -21.75 6.71
N ARG A 370 -19.42 -22.50 7.10
CA ARG A 370 -20.66 -21.93 7.65
C ARG A 370 -20.42 -21.00 8.86
N PHE A 371 -19.47 -21.32 9.70
CA PHE A 371 -19.14 -20.57 10.91
C PHE A 371 -17.90 -19.70 10.78
N ALA A 372 -16.90 -20.09 9.98
CA ALA A 372 -15.74 -19.27 9.66
C ALA A 372 -16.19 -18.06 8.81
N GLY A 373 -15.57 -16.93 9.05
CA GLY A 373 -15.80 -15.72 8.28
C GLY A 373 -17.21 -15.12 8.39
N ARG A 374 -18.04 -15.50 9.36
CA ARG A 374 -19.38 -14.91 9.55
C ARG A 374 -19.32 -13.39 9.78
N ARG A 375 -18.22 -12.90 10.36
CA ARG A 375 -17.99 -11.50 10.66
C ARG A 375 -17.12 -10.81 9.62
N VAL A 376 -16.50 -11.57 8.69
CA VAL A 376 -15.60 -11.01 7.68
C VAL A 376 -16.35 -10.04 6.78
N LYS A 377 -15.85 -8.81 6.73
CA LYS A 377 -16.38 -7.76 5.85
C LYS A 377 -15.53 -7.69 4.59
N LEU A 378 -16.14 -7.94 3.43
CA LEU A 378 -15.51 -7.71 2.14
C LEU A 378 -15.81 -6.27 1.70
N ARG A 379 -14.77 -5.48 1.41
CA ARG A 379 -14.87 -4.08 0.99
C ARG A 379 -13.92 -3.79 -0.15
N VAL A 380 -14.30 -2.87 -1.01
CA VAL A 380 -13.41 -2.31 -2.02
C VAL A 380 -12.61 -1.18 -1.39
N SER A 381 -11.36 -1.04 -1.81
CA SER A 381 -10.47 0.07 -1.43
C SER A 381 -11.03 1.42 -1.89
N ASN A 382 -10.80 2.44 -1.09
CA ASN A 382 -11.10 3.83 -1.44
C ASN A 382 -9.86 4.66 -1.79
N LEU A 383 -8.68 4.05 -1.80
CA LEU A 383 -7.40 4.74 -2.11
C LEU A 383 -7.17 4.95 -3.61
N GLY A 384 -7.90 4.21 -4.46
CA GLY A 384 -7.81 4.33 -5.91
C GLY A 384 -6.48 3.81 -6.49
N GLU A 385 -6.12 4.30 -7.68
CA GLU A 385 -4.94 3.84 -8.44
C GLU A 385 -3.58 4.18 -7.77
N TYR A 386 -3.56 5.06 -6.78
CA TYR A 386 -2.35 5.44 -6.04
C TYR A 386 -2.20 4.69 -4.70
N GLY A 387 -3.03 3.68 -4.42
CA GLY A 387 -3.03 2.96 -3.14
C GLY A 387 -1.66 2.43 -2.71
N THR A 388 -0.90 1.82 -3.63
CA THR A 388 0.47 1.34 -3.38
C THR A 388 1.43 2.51 -3.08
N ALA A 389 1.36 3.61 -3.85
CA ALA A 389 2.22 4.78 -3.61
C ALA A 389 1.87 5.46 -2.27
N ILE A 390 0.58 5.55 -1.91
CA ILE A 390 0.13 6.03 -0.58
C ILE A 390 0.72 5.14 0.52
N GLY A 391 0.66 3.83 0.35
CA GLY A 391 1.22 2.89 1.31
C GLY A 391 2.74 2.95 1.40
N ALA A 392 3.44 3.13 0.28
CA ALA A 392 4.87 3.37 0.26
C ALA A 392 5.23 4.65 1.03
N ALA A 393 4.52 5.75 0.81
CA ALA A 393 4.69 6.97 1.59
C ALA A 393 4.37 6.78 3.08
N ALA A 394 3.35 5.97 3.42
CA ALA A 394 2.96 5.65 4.79
C ALA A 394 4.07 4.96 5.61
N ILE A 395 5.06 4.34 4.95
CA ILE A 395 6.22 3.76 5.63
C ILE A 395 6.96 4.81 6.46
N GLN A 396 7.02 6.07 5.98
CA GLN A 396 7.67 7.15 6.73
C GLN A 396 6.88 7.52 7.98
N LEU A 397 5.54 7.59 7.91
CA LEU A 397 4.68 7.77 9.08
C LEU A 397 4.83 6.59 10.06
N LYS A 398 4.81 5.35 9.59
CA LYS A 398 5.04 4.17 10.43
C LYS A 398 6.40 4.25 11.14
N THR A 399 7.44 4.68 10.43
CA THR A 399 8.78 4.86 10.98
C THR A 399 8.79 5.95 12.06
N LEU A 400 8.17 7.10 11.79
CA LEU A 400 8.04 8.21 12.75
C LEU A 400 7.34 7.75 14.03
N LEU A 401 6.21 7.05 13.92
CA LEU A 401 5.46 6.52 15.07
C LEU A 401 6.29 5.49 15.85
N ARG A 402 7.03 4.61 15.16
CA ARG A 402 7.93 3.62 15.79
C ARG A 402 9.15 4.24 16.46
N GLN A 403 9.63 5.35 15.98
CA GLN A 403 10.74 6.11 16.60
C GLN A 403 10.26 7.03 17.73
N GLY A 404 8.94 7.19 17.88
CA GLY A 404 8.35 8.11 18.86
C GLY A 404 8.58 9.57 18.51
N GLY A 405 8.68 9.90 17.24
CA GLY A 405 8.93 11.23 16.70
C GLY A 405 10.20 11.28 15.83
N LEU A 406 10.61 12.47 15.42
CA LEU A 406 11.85 12.66 14.69
C LEU A 406 13.05 12.28 15.57
N SER A 407 13.92 11.41 15.08
CA SER A 407 15.30 11.37 15.53
C SER A 407 16.05 12.38 14.66
N LEU A 408 16.18 13.60 15.11
CA LEU A 408 17.04 14.56 14.44
C LEU A 408 18.47 14.01 14.47
N THR A 409 19.06 13.78 13.31
CA THR A 409 20.51 13.64 13.20
C THR A 409 21.11 15.03 13.46
N LYS A 410 22.30 15.11 14.07
CA LYS A 410 22.97 16.41 14.36
C LYS A 410 23.04 17.33 13.14
N GLU A 411 23.11 16.80 11.94
CA GLU A 411 23.11 17.56 10.68
C GLU A 411 21.74 18.20 10.32
N GLN A 412 20.66 17.69 10.90
CA GLN A 412 19.30 18.27 10.73
C GLN A 412 18.96 19.28 11.84
N GLU A 413 19.64 19.23 12.98
CA GLU A 413 19.55 20.25 14.04
C GLU A 413 20.18 21.58 13.64
N GLU A 414 21.21 21.58 12.80
CA GLU A 414 21.89 22.80 12.33
C GLU A 414 21.18 23.50 11.14
N ALA A 415 20.14 22.84 10.56
CA ALA A 415 19.38 23.36 9.41
C ALA A 415 17.97 23.88 9.75
N VAL A 416 17.57 23.84 11.04
CA VAL A 416 16.31 24.35 11.58
C VAL A 416 16.50 25.62 12.38
#